data_a2b33017ede788ad19b8eedcbeb5990e
#
_entry.id   a2b33017ede788ad19b8eedcbeb5990e
#
_cell.length_a   1.000
_cell.length_b   1.000
_cell.length_c   1.000
_cell.angle_alpha   90.00
_cell.angle_beta   90.00
_cell.angle_gamma   90.00
#
_symmetry.space_group_name_H-M   'P 1'
#
loop_
_entity.id
_entity.type
_entity.pdbx_description
1 polymer ?
#
loop_
_entity_poly.entity_id
_entity_poly.type
_entity_poly.pdbx_seq_one_letter_code
_entity_poly.pdbx_strand_id
1 'polypeptide(L)'
;MAAGLLLLVCWVAFSVGQALIAPGNTGTSARLAEWARDHYLGPLVTLGEWISYHPPKVGGKPQFSLTAPSTGAKAGSKPRAGTSANPVTTDVPARLTSPAGSPLPGEGQWRVVARVHGQPAIYTTYLRPDLVHTSYVAGLASMDPRLLAFQLRPGSEDPGPGNWGYAPYLPSGSRHGLLATFNGGFKINQAGGGFYLNGITRGTLTTGAASLVYYRDGRVALGAWGQDVRMTSQITGVRQNLRLIVDHGAIPASVDQDVQTQWGATLGGGYYVWRSGLGVTRDGRLVYVYGPALSVRTLAGLLRRAGAVRAMELDINPAWMSYMYYRPTPSAADPAPVNLLPTQQEPPGRYYSVNSRDFTAVFAR
;
A
#
# COMPACT_ATOMS: atom_id res chain seq x y z
N MET A 1 14.58 -47.27 -4.86
CA MET A 1 15.10 -45.93 -4.47
C MET A 1 15.25 -44.97 -5.65
N ALA A 2 15.93 -45.34 -6.75
CA ALA A 2 16.13 -44.45 -7.90
C ALA A 2 14.83 -43.95 -8.58
N ALA A 3 13.82 -44.81 -8.75
CA ALA A 3 12.52 -44.44 -9.34
C ALA A 3 11.77 -43.39 -8.48
N GLY A 4 11.79 -43.55 -7.14
CA GLY A 4 11.15 -42.59 -6.23
C GLY A 4 11.84 -41.21 -6.25
N LEU A 5 13.17 -41.18 -6.34
CA LEU A 5 13.93 -39.92 -6.47
C LEU A 5 13.61 -39.24 -7.80
N LEU A 6 13.54 -39.97 -8.90
CA LEU A 6 13.19 -39.44 -10.22
C LEU A 6 11.78 -38.81 -10.21
N LEU A 7 10.81 -39.49 -9.63
CA LEU A 7 9.44 -38.96 -9.49
C LEU A 7 9.39 -37.69 -8.66
N LEU A 8 10.14 -37.62 -7.57
CA LEU A 8 10.25 -36.41 -6.74
C LEU A 8 10.85 -35.25 -7.53
N VAL A 9 11.93 -35.49 -8.26
CA VAL A 9 12.59 -34.45 -9.09
C VAL A 9 11.65 -33.94 -10.18
N CYS A 10 10.94 -34.86 -10.87
CA CYS A 10 9.95 -34.48 -11.87
C CYS A 10 8.80 -33.67 -11.28
N TRP A 11 8.30 -34.05 -10.10
CA TRP A 11 7.26 -33.32 -9.40
C TRP A 11 7.72 -31.92 -8.98
N VAL A 12 8.92 -31.80 -8.41
CA VAL A 12 9.51 -30.50 -8.05
C VAL A 12 9.67 -29.61 -9.28
N ALA A 13 10.24 -30.14 -10.37
CA ALA A 13 10.42 -29.38 -11.61
C ALA A 13 9.09 -28.91 -12.19
N PHE A 14 8.07 -29.77 -12.20
CA PHE A 14 6.72 -29.41 -12.64
C PHE A 14 6.11 -28.35 -11.76
N SER A 15 6.16 -28.52 -10.41
CA SER A 15 5.59 -27.58 -9.44
C SER A 15 6.24 -26.20 -9.49
N VAL A 16 7.60 -26.14 -9.60
CA VAL A 16 8.35 -24.90 -9.83
C VAL A 16 7.95 -24.26 -11.16
N GLY A 17 7.86 -25.08 -12.23
CA GLY A 17 7.41 -24.61 -13.55
C GLY A 17 6.04 -23.93 -13.49
N GLN A 18 5.07 -24.54 -12.79
CA GLN A 18 3.74 -23.94 -12.58
C GLN A 18 3.81 -22.59 -11.84
N ALA A 19 4.64 -22.49 -10.80
CA ALA A 19 4.83 -21.24 -10.08
C ALA A 19 5.44 -20.14 -10.95
N LEU A 20 6.37 -20.50 -11.85
CA LEU A 20 7.02 -19.54 -12.75
C LEU A 20 6.11 -19.03 -13.85
N ILE A 21 5.21 -19.87 -14.37
CA ILE A 21 4.26 -19.50 -15.45
C ILE A 21 2.93 -18.98 -14.91
N ALA A 22 2.73 -18.94 -13.59
CA ALA A 22 1.51 -18.43 -12.98
C ALA A 22 1.19 -17.02 -13.53
N PRO A 23 -0.06 -16.72 -13.88
CA PRO A 23 -0.43 -15.42 -14.43
C PRO A 23 -0.17 -14.30 -13.43
N GLY A 24 0.31 -13.15 -13.92
CA GLY A 24 0.56 -11.95 -13.09
C GLY A 24 1.95 -11.37 -13.32
N ASN A 25 2.17 -10.16 -12.78
CA ASN A 25 3.41 -9.39 -12.96
C ASN A 25 4.46 -9.60 -11.85
N THR A 26 4.24 -10.59 -10.98
CA THR A 26 5.19 -10.90 -9.90
C THR A 26 6.52 -11.39 -10.49
N GLY A 27 7.61 -10.78 -10.05
CA GLY A 27 8.95 -11.14 -10.50
C GLY A 27 9.32 -12.61 -10.19
N THR A 28 10.14 -13.23 -11.05
CA THR A 28 10.54 -14.64 -10.94
C THR A 28 11.13 -15.01 -9.58
N SER A 29 11.96 -14.15 -9.01
CA SER A 29 12.57 -14.37 -7.68
C SER A 29 11.53 -14.40 -6.56
N ALA A 30 10.54 -13.51 -6.61
CA ALA A 30 9.47 -13.49 -5.63
C ALA A 30 8.57 -14.73 -5.76
N ARG A 31 8.28 -15.19 -6.98
CA ARG A 31 7.52 -16.44 -7.23
C ARG A 31 8.25 -17.67 -6.70
N LEU A 32 9.57 -17.75 -6.93
CA LEU A 32 10.38 -18.85 -6.40
C LEU A 32 10.46 -18.82 -4.86
N ALA A 33 10.62 -17.65 -4.25
CA ALA A 33 10.63 -17.52 -2.80
C ALA A 33 9.27 -17.90 -2.19
N GLU A 34 8.15 -17.50 -2.81
CA GLU A 34 6.82 -17.91 -2.36
C GLU A 34 6.60 -19.41 -2.53
N TRP A 35 6.92 -19.95 -3.71
CA TRP A 35 6.84 -21.40 -3.94
C TRP A 35 7.63 -22.19 -2.89
N ALA A 36 8.85 -21.77 -2.60
CA ALA A 36 9.69 -22.42 -1.60
C ALA A 36 9.08 -22.34 -0.19
N ARG A 37 8.49 -21.22 0.20
CA ARG A 37 7.80 -21.10 1.49
C ARG A 37 6.58 -22.00 1.58
N ASP A 38 5.80 -22.08 0.51
CA ASP A 38 4.60 -22.91 0.44
C ASP A 38 4.91 -24.43 0.43
N HIS A 39 6.18 -24.79 0.08
CA HIS A 39 6.69 -26.16 0.08
C HIS A 39 7.66 -26.47 1.26
N TYR A 40 7.46 -25.82 2.39
CA TYR A 40 8.23 -26.01 3.64
C TYR A 40 9.73 -25.67 3.55
N LEU A 41 10.18 -25.03 2.47
CA LEU A 41 11.55 -24.52 2.32
C LEU A 41 11.72 -23.10 2.88
N GLY A 42 10.75 -22.61 3.63
CA GLY A 42 10.80 -21.31 4.29
C GLY A 42 12.11 -21.00 5.03
N PRO A 43 12.66 -21.92 5.83
CA PRO A 43 13.95 -21.70 6.50
C PRO A 43 15.12 -21.44 5.55
N LEU A 44 15.15 -22.10 4.38
CA LEU A 44 16.19 -21.87 3.36
C LEU A 44 16.02 -20.50 2.68
N VAL A 45 14.77 -20.11 2.41
CA VAL A 45 14.46 -18.76 1.90
C VAL A 45 14.90 -17.71 2.91
N THR A 46 14.55 -17.88 4.18
CA THR A 46 14.94 -16.97 5.26
C THR A 46 16.47 -16.89 5.42
N LEU A 47 17.19 -17.99 5.27
CA LEU A 47 18.65 -17.99 5.31
C LEU A 47 19.24 -17.23 4.12
N GLY A 48 18.72 -17.47 2.91
CA GLY A 48 19.15 -16.72 1.70
C GLY A 48 18.87 -15.22 1.83
N GLU A 49 17.73 -14.86 2.36
CA GLU A 49 17.34 -13.48 2.65
C GLU A 49 18.22 -12.85 3.74
N TRP A 50 18.56 -13.61 4.78
CA TRP A 50 19.48 -13.15 5.84
C TRP A 50 20.89 -12.87 5.29
N ILE A 51 21.41 -13.73 4.42
CA ILE A 51 22.70 -13.53 3.77
C ILE A 51 22.67 -12.33 2.82
N SER A 52 21.53 -12.06 2.16
CA SER A 52 21.36 -10.97 1.20
C SER A 52 20.95 -9.65 1.84
N TYR A 53 20.54 -9.64 3.08
CA TYR A 53 20.14 -8.42 3.78
C TYR A 53 21.36 -7.50 4.00
N HIS A 54 21.25 -6.28 3.54
CA HIS A 54 22.20 -5.21 3.83
C HIS A 54 21.46 -4.09 4.55
N PRO A 55 21.92 -3.68 5.74
CA PRO A 55 21.34 -2.51 6.41
C PRO A 55 21.32 -1.29 5.48
N PRO A 56 20.28 -0.46 5.56
CA PRO A 56 20.22 0.75 4.76
C PRO A 56 21.42 1.66 5.04
N LYS A 57 21.89 2.34 3.98
CA LYS A 57 22.99 3.31 4.08
C LYS A 57 22.63 4.46 5.00
N VAL A 58 23.58 4.87 5.84
CA VAL A 58 23.47 6.05 6.70
C VAL A 58 23.83 7.30 5.90
N GLY A 59 23.07 8.39 6.10
CA GLY A 59 23.32 9.67 5.46
C GLY A 59 23.01 9.70 3.96
N GLY A 60 23.61 10.66 3.25
CA GLY A 60 23.47 10.83 1.81
C GLY A 60 22.28 11.70 1.39
N LYS A 61 22.06 11.77 0.06
CA LYS A 61 20.97 12.53 -0.56
C LYS A 61 20.08 11.58 -1.38
N PRO A 62 18.79 11.87 -1.52
CA PRO A 62 17.89 11.12 -2.39
C PRO A 62 18.40 11.06 -3.84
N GLN A 63 18.14 9.93 -4.52
CA GLN A 63 18.53 9.72 -5.91
C GLN A 63 17.64 10.46 -6.92
N PHE A 64 16.51 11.01 -6.49
CA PHE A 64 15.59 11.76 -7.33
C PHE A 64 15.12 13.04 -6.63
N SER A 65 14.68 14.02 -7.45
CA SER A 65 14.16 15.27 -6.93
C SER A 65 12.80 15.10 -6.27
N LEU A 66 12.62 15.71 -5.09
CA LEU A 66 11.33 15.71 -4.38
C LEU A 66 10.40 16.82 -4.89
N THR A 67 10.89 17.70 -5.76
CA THR A 67 10.05 18.65 -6.50
C THR A 67 9.27 17.91 -7.60
N ALA A 68 8.07 18.38 -7.94
CA ALA A 68 7.37 17.86 -9.11
C ALA A 68 8.26 17.99 -10.35
N PRO A 69 8.29 17.02 -11.27
CA PRO A 69 8.79 17.30 -12.60
C PRO A 69 7.97 18.48 -13.14
N SER A 70 8.66 19.53 -13.58
CA SER A 70 8.01 20.62 -14.28
C SER A 70 7.37 20.01 -15.53
N THR A 71 6.07 19.77 -15.49
CA THR A 71 5.31 19.58 -16.73
C THR A 71 5.48 20.88 -17.49
N GLY A 72 6.20 20.82 -18.60
CA GLY A 72 6.43 21.97 -19.48
C GLY A 72 5.16 22.49 -20.11
N ALA A 73 4.27 23.02 -19.30
CA ALA A 73 3.22 23.91 -19.73
C ALA A 73 3.90 25.27 -19.84
N LYS A 74 4.17 25.72 -21.08
CA LYS A 74 4.56 27.10 -21.38
C LYS A 74 3.63 28.04 -20.60
N ALA A 75 4.22 28.85 -19.73
CA ALA A 75 3.54 29.97 -19.13
C ALA A 75 3.11 30.93 -20.26
N GLY A 76 1.83 30.90 -20.57
CA GLY A 76 1.26 31.73 -21.63
C GLY A 76 -0.25 31.83 -21.48
N SER A 77 -0.69 32.54 -20.42
CA SER A 77 -1.88 33.39 -20.46
C SER A 77 -2.04 34.09 -19.10
N LYS A 78 -2.01 35.41 -19.11
CA LYS A 78 -2.38 36.27 -17.98
C LYS A 78 -3.81 35.94 -17.54
N PRO A 79 -4.11 35.92 -16.23
CA PRO A 79 -5.49 35.77 -15.77
C PRO A 79 -6.31 36.98 -16.23
N ARG A 80 -7.36 36.73 -16.98
CA ARG A 80 -8.40 37.71 -17.26
C ARG A 80 -9.22 37.87 -15.98
N ALA A 81 -9.21 39.08 -15.44
CA ALA A 81 -10.08 39.46 -14.33
C ALA A 81 -11.54 39.35 -14.79
N GLY A 82 -12.31 38.54 -14.09
CA GLY A 82 -13.73 38.40 -14.36
C GLY A 82 -14.41 37.39 -13.44
N THR A 83 -15.28 37.94 -12.59
CA THR A 83 -16.29 37.30 -11.74
C THR A 83 -15.82 36.60 -10.47
N SER A 84 -16.20 37.25 -9.37
CA SER A 84 -16.17 36.81 -7.98
C SER A 84 -16.92 35.47 -7.83
N ALA A 85 -16.20 34.36 -7.91
CA ALA A 85 -16.64 33.09 -7.35
C ALA A 85 -16.12 33.05 -5.90
N ASN A 86 -16.99 32.79 -4.95
CA ASN A 86 -16.61 32.54 -3.55
C ASN A 86 -15.38 31.65 -3.51
N PRO A 87 -14.34 31.94 -2.71
CA PRO A 87 -13.19 31.07 -2.57
C PRO A 87 -13.71 29.74 -1.99
N VAL A 88 -13.79 28.70 -2.84
CA VAL A 88 -13.87 27.34 -2.37
C VAL A 88 -12.61 27.15 -1.53
N THR A 89 -12.73 27.10 -0.23
CA THR A 89 -11.64 26.78 0.69
C THR A 89 -11.13 25.40 0.27
N THR A 90 -10.09 25.40 -0.55
CA THR A 90 -9.36 24.18 -0.88
C THR A 90 -8.69 23.72 0.41
N ASP A 91 -9.24 22.67 1.00
CA ASP A 91 -8.75 22.06 2.24
C ASP A 91 -7.44 21.30 1.93
N VAL A 92 -6.41 22.06 1.56
CA VAL A 92 -5.07 21.53 1.24
C VAL A 92 -4.46 21.09 2.56
N PRO A 93 -4.06 19.82 2.71
CA PRO A 93 -3.42 19.36 3.92
C PRO A 93 -2.19 20.22 4.24
N ALA A 94 -1.97 20.53 5.53
CA ALA A 94 -0.84 21.34 5.97
C ALA A 94 0.48 20.69 5.52
N ARG A 95 1.47 21.54 5.15
CA ARG A 95 2.81 21.08 4.81
C ARG A 95 3.40 20.25 5.94
N LEU A 96 3.98 19.10 5.61
CA LEU A 96 4.61 18.21 6.58
C LEU A 96 6.04 18.66 6.89
N THR A 97 6.39 18.59 8.18
CA THR A 97 7.76 18.81 8.62
C THR A 97 8.60 17.57 8.33
N SER A 98 9.79 17.74 7.75
CA SER A 98 10.72 16.64 7.50
C SER A 98 11.24 16.04 8.82
N PRO A 99 11.13 14.73 9.02
CA PRO A 99 11.76 14.06 10.17
C PRO A 99 13.29 13.98 10.04
N ALA A 100 13.85 14.24 8.85
CA ALA A 100 15.28 14.24 8.57
C ALA A 100 15.96 15.62 8.80
N GLY A 101 15.36 16.51 9.58
CA GLY A 101 15.88 17.85 9.85
C GLY A 101 15.49 18.85 8.76
N SER A 102 16.45 19.68 8.28
CA SER A 102 16.16 20.69 7.27
C SER A 102 15.54 20.08 6.01
N PRO A 103 14.36 20.56 5.59
CA PRO A 103 13.66 19.98 4.46
C PRO A 103 14.39 20.25 3.14
N LEU A 104 14.40 19.26 2.26
CA LEU A 104 14.83 19.43 0.88
C LEU A 104 13.75 20.19 0.06
N PRO A 105 14.12 20.80 -1.08
CA PRO A 105 13.13 21.40 -1.98
C PRO A 105 12.02 20.43 -2.36
N GLY A 106 10.75 20.82 -2.16
CA GLY A 106 9.56 19.99 -2.41
C GLY A 106 9.21 18.99 -1.31
N GLU A 107 10.07 18.75 -0.33
CA GLU A 107 9.81 17.81 0.77
C GLU A 107 8.64 18.30 1.65
N GLY A 108 7.70 17.41 1.93
CA GLY A 108 6.52 17.68 2.73
C GLY A 108 5.46 18.56 2.05
N GLN A 109 5.70 19.02 0.82
CA GLN A 109 4.72 19.82 0.07
C GLN A 109 3.72 18.92 -0.63
N TRP A 110 2.44 19.07 -0.31
CA TRP A 110 1.38 18.33 -0.93
C TRP A 110 1.10 18.81 -2.36
N ARG A 111 0.87 17.85 -3.27
CA ARG A 111 0.55 18.08 -4.68
C ARG A 111 -0.73 17.36 -5.02
N VAL A 112 -1.63 18.02 -5.70
CA VAL A 112 -2.86 17.41 -6.22
C VAL A 112 -2.50 16.49 -7.39
N VAL A 113 -2.86 15.21 -7.28
CA VAL A 113 -2.69 14.21 -8.35
C VAL A 113 -4.01 13.75 -8.95
N ALA A 114 -5.12 13.94 -8.23
CA ALA A 114 -6.46 13.65 -8.74
C ALA A 114 -7.49 14.66 -8.22
N ARG A 115 -8.48 14.95 -9.08
CA ARG A 115 -9.62 15.82 -8.77
C ARG A 115 -10.93 15.08 -9.11
N VAL A 116 -11.96 15.36 -8.32
CA VAL A 116 -13.33 14.88 -8.54
C VAL A 116 -14.24 16.12 -8.55
N HIS A 117 -15.03 16.30 -9.58
CA HIS A 117 -15.87 17.48 -9.74
C HIS A 117 -15.12 18.81 -9.54
N GLY A 118 -13.87 18.89 -10.05
CA GLY A 118 -12.99 20.05 -9.89
C GLY A 118 -12.33 20.17 -8.51
N GLN A 119 -12.77 19.44 -7.49
CA GLN A 119 -12.22 19.48 -6.14
C GLN A 119 -11.03 18.54 -6.00
N PRO A 120 -9.93 18.94 -5.31
CA PRO A 120 -8.79 18.07 -5.05
C PRO A 120 -9.18 16.88 -4.17
N ALA A 121 -9.05 15.67 -4.70
CA ALA A 121 -9.44 14.43 -4.03
C ALA A 121 -8.25 13.64 -3.50
N ILE A 122 -7.13 13.63 -4.24
CA ILE A 122 -5.91 12.94 -3.83
C ILE A 122 -4.73 13.90 -3.90
N TYR A 123 -3.99 13.95 -2.81
CA TYR A 123 -2.72 14.65 -2.70
C TYR A 123 -1.59 13.66 -2.48
N THR A 124 -0.40 13.97 -2.98
CA THR A 124 0.82 13.21 -2.72
C THR A 124 1.96 14.11 -2.27
N THR A 125 2.88 13.56 -1.50
CA THR A 125 4.12 14.22 -1.10
C THR A 125 5.21 13.20 -0.82
N TYR A 126 6.42 13.68 -0.54
CA TYR A 126 7.57 12.87 -0.17
C TYR A 126 8.15 13.35 1.15
N LEU A 127 8.64 12.41 1.97
CA LEU A 127 9.43 12.69 3.17
C LEU A 127 10.63 11.75 3.23
N ARG A 128 11.76 12.24 3.71
CA ARG A 128 12.85 11.38 4.17
C ARG A 128 12.46 10.78 5.51
N PRO A 129 12.77 9.48 5.77
CA PRO A 129 12.17 8.76 6.90
C PRO A 129 12.62 9.23 8.28
N ASP A 130 13.89 9.59 8.44
CA ASP A 130 14.51 9.94 9.72
C ASP A 130 15.83 10.71 9.54
N LEU A 131 16.50 11.06 10.65
CA LEU A 131 17.79 11.77 10.65
C LEU A 131 18.97 10.90 10.18
N VAL A 132 18.81 9.59 10.17
CA VAL A 132 19.90 8.63 9.87
C VAL A 132 19.89 8.22 8.41
N HIS A 133 18.71 7.89 7.87
CA HIS A 133 18.54 7.33 6.53
C HIS A 133 18.14 8.41 5.51
N THR A 134 18.88 9.51 5.47
CA THR A 134 18.54 10.74 4.73
C THR A 134 18.60 10.61 3.21
N SER A 135 19.17 9.54 2.67
CA SER A 135 19.16 9.23 1.22
C SER A 135 17.90 8.50 0.77
N TYR A 136 17.10 7.97 1.69
CA TYR A 136 15.86 7.27 1.39
C TYR A 136 14.66 8.20 1.43
N VAL A 137 13.61 7.82 0.71
CA VAL A 137 12.39 8.63 0.57
C VAL A 137 11.17 7.74 0.72
N ALA A 138 10.25 8.14 1.56
CA ALA A 138 8.91 7.60 1.64
C ALA A 138 7.94 8.43 0.79
N GLY A 139 7.06 7.76 0.06
CA GLY A 139 5.92 8.36 -0.63
C GLY A 139 4.70 8.38 0.28
N LEU A 140 3.98 9.49 0.27
CA LEU A 140 2.77 9.68 1.06
C LEU A 140 1.63 10.11 0.14
N ALA A 141 0.43 9.54 0.37
CA ALA A 141 -0.79 9.97 -0.29
C ALA A 141 -1.87 10.32 0.76
N SER A 142 -2.62 11.39 0.53
CA SER A 142 -3.78 11.79 1.33
C SER A 142 -5.02 11.76 0.43
N MET A 143 -6.03 11.00 0.81
CA MET A 143 -7.22 10.69 0.03
C MET A 143 -8.47 11.17 0.77
N ASP A 144 -9.35 11.90 0.09
CA ASP A 144 -10.61 12.42 0.66
C ASP A 144 -11.75 11.44 0.46
N PRO A 145 -12.24 10.75 1.50
CA PRO A 145 -13.30 9.76 1.37
C PRO A 145 -14.69 10.37 1.05
N ARG A 146 -14.83 11.69 1.14
CA ARG A 146 -16.07 12.38 0.72
C ARG A 146 -16.20 12.40 -0.82
N LEU A 147 -15.06 12.38 -1.52
CA LEU A 147 -14.95 12.44 -2.98
C LEU A 147 -14.60 11.11 -3.61
N LEU A 148 -14.24 10.11 -2.80
CA LEU A 148 -13.66 8.85 -3.23
C LEU A 148 -14.46 7.66 -2.73
N ALA A 149 -14.58 6.64 -3.58
CA ALA A 149 -15.11 5.33 -3.24
C ALA A 149 -13.98 4.29 -3.26
N PHE A 150 -13.90 3.49 -2.20
CA PHE A 150 -12.86 2.48 -2.00
C PHE A 150 -13.44 1.08 -2.20
N GLN A 151 -12.71 0.23 -2.89
CA GLN A 151 -13.15 -1.13 -3.21
C GLN A 151 -12.03 -2.12 -2.92
N LEU A 152 -12.31 -3.10 -2.06
CA LEU A 152 -11.40 -4.23 -1.83
C LEU A 152 -11.47 -5.19 -3.02
N ARG A 153 -10.32 -5.57 -3.55
CA ARG A 153 -10.14 -6.54 -4.63
C ARG A 153 -9.41 -7.77 -4.11
N PRO A 154 -9.86 -8.99 -4.41
CA PRO A 154 -9.15 -10.20 -4.04
C PRO A 154 -7.88 -10.37 -4.87
N GLY A 155 -6.92 -11.12 -4.36
CA GLY A 155 -5.83 -11.68 -5.15
C GLY A 155 -6.19 -13.09 -5.65
N SER A 156 -5.48 -13.57 -6.67
CA SER A 156 -5.68 -14.91 -7.21
C SER A 156 -5.18 -16.03 -6.29
N GLU A 157 -4.17 -15.73 -5.45
CA GLU A 157 -3.56 -16.67 -4.51
C GLU A 157 -3.93 -16.35 -3.06
N ASP A 158 -4.02 -15.07 -2.70
CA ASP A 158 -4.41 -14.61 -1.38
C ASP A 158 -5.41 -13.46 -1.50
N PRO A 159 -6.67 -13.65 -1.14
CA PRO A 159 -7.31 -14.73 -0.39
C PRO A 159 -7.56 -16.04 -1.17
N GLY A 160 -7.07 -16.15 -2.38
CA GLY A 160 -7.23 -17.32 -3.23
C GLY A 160 -8.58 -17.39 -3.96
N PRO A 161 -8.84 -18.48 -4.69
CA PRO A 161 -10.03 -18.61 -5.51
C PRO A 161 -11.31 -18.57 -4.67
N GLY A 162 -12.35 -17.92 -5.22
CA GLY A 162 -13.67 -17.78 -4.60
C GLY A 162 -14.59 -16.93 -5.47
N ASN A 163 -15.89 -17.00 -5.19
CA ASN A 163 -16.89 -16.16 -5.87
C ASN A 163 -16.95 -14.77 -5.19
N TRP A 164 -15.87 -14.01 -5.34
CA TRP A 164 -15.70 -12.71 -4.67
C TRP A 164 -16.53 -11.58 -5.28
N GLY A 165 -17.13 -11.79 -6.44
CA GLY A 165 -17.81 -10.75 -7.22
C GLY A 165 -16.86 -9.79 -7.96
N TYR A 166 -15.55 -9.98 -7.79
CA TYR A 166 -14.51 -9.17 -8.45
C TYR A 166 -13.37 -10.05 -8.97
N ALA A 167 -12.82 -9.65 -10.12
CA ALA A 167 -11.59 -10.23 -10.64
C ALA A 167 -10.38 -9.79 -9.79
N PRO A 168 -9.31 -10.63 -9.73
CA PRO A 168 -8.05 -10.30 -9.06
C PRO A 168 -7.20 -9.28 -9.86
N TYR A 169 -7.84 -8.43 -10.60
CA TYR A 169 -7.28 -7.32 -11.39
C TYR A 169 -8.40 -6.34 -11.76
N LEU A 170 -8.06 -5.25 -12.44
CA LEU A 170 -8.99 -4.26 -12.94
C LEU A 170 -9.20 -4.45 -14.46
N PRO A 171 -10.26 -5.15 -14.90
CA PRO A 171 -10.63 -5.22 -16.32
C PRO A 171 -10.88 -3.83 -16.89
N SER A 172 -10.66 -3.61 -18.20
CA SER A 172 -10.81 -2.29 -18.84
C SER A 172 -12.18 -1.68 -18.58
N GLY A 173 -13.26 -2.48 -18.65
CA GLY A 173 -14.62 -2.02 -18.36
C GLY A 173 -14.89 -1.58 -16.92
N SER A 174 -14.00 -1.89 -15.97
CA SER A 174 -14.13 -1.53 -14.55
C SER A 174 -13.21 -0.38 -14.12
N ARG A 175 -12.53 0.30 -15.07
CA ARG A 175 -11.54 1.34 -14.76
C ARG A 175 -12.11 2.75 -14.81
N HIS A 176 -13.37 2.92 -15.19
CA HIS A 176 -14.01 4.24 -15.20
C HIS A 176 -13.94 4.88 -13.82
N GLY A 177 -13.45 6.12 -13.76
CA GLY A 177 -13.29 6.85 -12.51
C GLY A 177 -12.18 6.34 -11.59
N LEU A 178 -11.32 5.41 -12.04
CA LEU A 178 -10.19 4.92 -11.27
C LEU A 178 -9.16 6.05 -11.06
N LEU A 179 -8.82 6.32 -9.80
CA LEU A 179 -7.92 7.42 -9.42
C LEU A 179 -6.67 6.95 -8.69
N ALA A 180 -6.75 5.85 -7.91
CA ALA A 180 -5.60 5.27 -7.25
C ALA A 180 -5.79 3.77 -6.99
N THR A 181 -4.67 3.09 -6.75
CA THR A 181 -4.63 1.72 -6.20
C THR A 181 -3.49 1.60 -5.21
N PHE A 182 -3.65 0.74 -4.20
CA PHE A 182 -2.58 0.41 -3.26
C PHE A 182 -2.71 -1.04 -2.76
N ASN A 183 -1.59 -1.60 -2.32
CA ASN A 183 -1.50 -2.99 -1.85
C ASN A 183 -2.36 -3.27 -0.61
N GLY A 184 -2.75 -4.53 -0.45
CA GLY A 184 -3.29 -5.08 0.79
C GLY A 184 -2.23 -5.33 1.86
N GLY A 185 -2.55 -6.20 2.82
CA GLY A 185 -1.65 -6.57 3.91
C GLY A 185 -0.85 -7.85 3.65
N PHE A 186 -0.30 -8.41 4.72
CA PHE A 186 0.37 -9.73 4.71
C PHE A 186 -0.55 -10.83 4.19
N LYS A 187 0.01 -11.99 3.84
CA LYS A 187 -0.80 -13.21 3.61
C LYS A 187 -1.75 -13.40 4.78
N ILE A 188 -2.98 -13.83 4.51
CA ILE A 188 -4.03 -13.95 5.55
C ILE A 188 -3.57 -14.84 6.71
N ASN A 189 -2.83 -15.92 6.41
CA ASN A 189 -2.27 -16.81 7.43
C ASN A 189 -1.14 -16.17 8.28
N GLN A 190 -0.62 -15.02 7.89
CA GLN A 190 0.43 -14.25 8.58
C GLN A 190 -0.08 -12.92 9.14
N ALA A 191 -1.28 -12.49 8.71
CA ALA A 191 -1.85 -11.19 9.03
C ALA A 191 -2.38 -11.08 10.48
N GLY A 192 -2.44 -12.19 11.23
CA GLY A 192 -3.05 -12.23 12.57
C GLY A 192 -4.55 -11.95 12.58
N GLY A 193 -5.22 -12.04 11.43
CA GLY A 193 -6.64 -11.74 11.25
C GLY A 193 -7.17 -12.27 9.93
N GLY A 194 -8.42 -11.93 9.61
CA GLY A 194 -9.13 -12.44 8.45
C GLY A 194 -9.30 -11.45 7.29
N PHE A 195 -9.90 -11.98 6.26
CA PHE A 195 -10.35 -11.27 5.08
C PHE A 195 -11.84 -11.59 4.87
N TYR A 196 -12.66 -10.57 4.66
CA TYR A 196 -14.09 -10.70 4.34
C TYR A 196 -14.39 -9.88 3.09
N LEU A 197 -15.11 -10.47 2.14
CA LEU A 197 -15.57 -9.77 0.95
C LEU A 197 -16.87 -10.39 0.46
N ASN A 198 -17.91 -9.56 0.32
CA ASN A 198 -19.23 -9.94 -0.25
C ASN A 198 -19.84 -11.23 0.33
N GLY A 199 -19.80 -11.39 1.65
CA GLY A 199 -20.37 -12.55 2.34
C GLY A 199 -19.41 -13.73 2.53
N ILE A 200 -18.22 -13.68 1.95
CA ILE A 200 -17.24 -14.77 2.05
C ILE A 200 -16.10 -14.35 2.98
N THR A 201 -15.74 -15.23 3.92
CA THR A 201 -14.61 -15.02 4.84
C THR A 201 -13.48 -15.99 4.56
N ARG A 202 -12.23 -15.51 4.67
CA ARG A 202 -11.02 -16.33 4.73
C ARG A 202 -10.26 -16.00 6.01
N GLY A 203 -9.79 -17.03 6.71
CA GLY A 203 -9.27 -16.86 8.07
C GLY A 203 -10.40 -16.45 9.04
N THR A 204 -10.02 -15.89 10.19
CA THR A 204 -10.95 -15.46 11.24
C THR A 204 -10.84 -13.96 11.45
N LEU A 205 -11.96 -13.25 11.49
CA LEU A 205 -11.99 -11.84 11.90
C LEU A 205 -11.69 -11.75 13.40
N THR A 206 -10.45 -11.40 13.71
CA THR A 206 -9.87 -11.42 15.06
C THR A 206 -10.15 -10.12 15.79
N THR A 207 -10.67 -10.20 17.02
CA THR A 207 -10.88 -9.04 17.90
C THR A 207 -9.55 -8.38 18.23
N GLY A 208 -9.51 -7.04 18.19
CA GLY A 208 -8.31 -6.24 18.41
C GLY A 208 -7.38 -6.13 17.20
N ALA A 209 -7.60 -6.92 16.13
CA ALA A 209 -6.82 -6.77 14.91
C ALA A 209 -7.13 -5.44 14.21
N ALA A 210 -6.10 -4.78 13.70
CA ALA A 210 -6.25 -3.58 12.87
C ALA A 210 -7.00 -3.95 11.59
N SER A 211 -8.08 -3.22 11.30
CA SER A 211 -9.05 -3.58 10.28
C SER A 211 -9.37 -2.38 9.39
N LEU A 212 -9.13 -2.53 8.10
CA LEU A 212 -9.68 -1.66 7.08
C LEU A 212 -11.02 -2.22 6.63
N VAL A 213 -12.08 -1.45 6.84
CA VAL A 213 -13.48 -1.85 6.61
C VAL A 213 -14.04 -1.06 5.44
N TYR A 214 -14.67 -1.76 4.51
CA TYR A 214 -15.27 -1.19 3.29
C TYR A 214 -16.79 -1.27 3.39
N TYR A 215 -17.45 -0.16 3.14
CA TYR A 215 -18.91 -0.05 3.19
C TYR A 215 -19.52 -0.07 1.79
N ARG A 216 -20.77 -0.49 1.71
CA ARG A 216 -21.56 -0.56 0.46
C ARG A 216 -21.61 0.78 -0.29
N ASP A 217 -21.58 1.87 0.42
CA ASP A 217 -21.56 3.23 -0.16
C ASP A 217 -20.17 3.70 -0.58
N GLY A 218 -19.16 2.82 -0.56
CA GLY A 218 -17.78 3.12 -0.95
C GLY A 218 -16.95 3.84 0.12
N ARG A 219 -17.53 4.20 1.27
CA ARG A 219 -16.73 4.70 2.42
C ARG A 219 -15.87 3.59 3.01
N VAL A 220 -14.88 4.01 3.78
CA VAL A 220 -14.02 3.11 4.56
C VAL A 220 -13.88 3.61 5.98
N ALA A 221 -13.58 2.69 6.89
CA ALA A 221 -13.16 2.98 8.26
C ALA A 221 -11.93 2.13 8.62
N LEU A 222 -11.12 2.64 9.55
CA LEU A 222 -9.95 1.94 10.06
C LEU A 222 -9.97 1.97 11.59
N GLY A 223 -9.82 0.80 12.20
CA GLY A 223 -9.82 0.67 13.66
C GLY A 223 -9.57 -0.75 14.13
N ALA A 224 -9.52 -0.96 15.43
CA ALA A 224 -9.43 -2.27 16.05
C ALA A 224 -10.78 -3.00 15.95
N TRP A 225 -10.78 -4.22 15.43
CA TRP A 225 -12.00 -5.03 15.27
C TRP A 225 -12.65 -5.37 16.62
N GLY A 226 -13.97 -5.26 16.67
CA GLY A 226 -14.75 -5.49 17.91
C GLY A 226 -14.72 -4.34 18.90
N GLN A 227 -13.84 -3.35 18.70
CA GLN A 227 -13.71 -2.16 19.53
C GLN A 227 -14.18 -0.92 18.77
N ASP A 228 -13.42 -0.47 17.79
CA ASP A 228 -13.70 0.71 16.96
C ASP A 228 -14.64 0.40 15.80
N VAL A 229 -14.48 -0.78 15.21
CA VAL A 229 -15.26 -1.26 14.05
C VAL A 229 -15.78 -2.68 14.33
N ARG A 230 -16.97 -2.97 13.82
CA ARG A 230 -17.62 -4.27 13.99
C ARG A 230 -18.50 -4.59 12.80
N MET A 231 -18.84 -5.86 12.59
CA MET A 231 -19.68 -6.29 11.48
C MET A 231 -21.04 -5.61 11.52
N THR A 232 -21.48 -5.11 10.37
CA THR A 232 -22.83 -4.57 10.12
C THR A 232 -23.29 -4.98 8.73
N SER A 233 -24.58 -4.86 8.42
CA SER A 233 -25.16 -5.16 7.10
C SER A 233 -24.66 -4.23 5.98
N GLN A 234 -24.05 -3.10 6.33
CA GLN A 234 -23.48 -2.14 5.37
C GLN A 234 -22.04 -2.50 4.94
N ILE A 235 -21.39 -3.44 5.61
CA ILE A 235 -20.01 -3.82 5.31
C ILE A 235 -20.00 -4.80 4.15
N THR A 236 -19.20 -4.49 3.13
CA THR A 236 -18.95 -5.34 1.96
C THR A 236 -17.57 -5.95 1.98
N GLY A 237 -16.61 -5.37 2.74
CA GLY A 237 -15.25 -5.90 2.84
C GLY A 237 -14.60 -5.56 4.17
N VAL A 238 -13.73 -6.45 4.64
CA VAL A 238 -12.84 -6.25 5.80
C VAL A 238 -11.48 -6.86 5.47
N ARG A 239 -10.43 -6.07 5.66
CA ARG A 239 -9.04 -6.54 5.55
C ARG A 239 -8.33 -6.27 6.86
N GLN A 240 -8.02 -7.34 7.57
CA GLN A 240 -7.28 -7.26 8.83
C GLN A 240 -5.79 -7.44 8.60
N ASN A 241 -4.96 -6.75 9.39
CA ASN A 241 -3.51 -6.92 9.38
C ASN A 241 -2.91 -6.49 10.71
N LEU A 242 -2.42 -7.47 11.50
CA LEU A 242 -1.74 -7.23 12.76
C LEU A 242 -2.55 -6.36 13.75
N ARG A 243 -1.89 -5.40 14.40
CA ARG A 243 -2.48 -4.44 15.34
C ARG A 243 -2.32 -3.01 14.84
N LEU A 244 -2.96 -2.06 15.49
CA LEU A 244 -2.75 -0.64 15.21
C LEU A 244 -1.33 -0.23 15.60
N ILE A 245 -0.63 0.48 14.69
CA ILE A 245 0.68 1.10 14.93
C ILE A 245 0.57 2.58 15.32
N VAL A 246 -0.61 3.18 15.14
CA VAL A 246 -1.05 4.44 15.75
C VAL A 246 -2.44 4.20 16.28
N ASP A 247 -2.70 4.57 17.52
CA ASP A 247 -4.00 4.51 18.14
C ASP A 247 -4.26 5.77 18.96
N HIS A 248 -5.45 6.38 18.76
CA HIS A 248 -5.82 7.67 19.38
C HIS A 248 -4.74 8.77 19.23
N GLY A 249 -4.00 8.77 18.11
CA GLY A 249 -2.91 9.70 17.82
C GLY A 249 -1.59 9.39 18.53
N ALA A 250 -1.52 8.33 19.33
CA ALA A 250 -0.31 7.86 19.99
C ALA A 250 0.30 6.65 19.25
N ILE A 251 1.62 6.52 19.30
CA ILE A 251 2.34 5.34 18.81
C ILE A 251 2.53 4.40 20.01
N PRO A 252 1.95 3.19 20.00
CA PRO A 252 2.08 2.24 21.11
C PRO A 252 3.55 1.83 21.32
N ALA A 253 3.94 1.56 22.57
CA ALA A 253 5.29 1.07 22.88
C ALA A 253 5.60 -0.28 22.20
N SER A 254 4.56 -1.09 21.92
CA SER A 254 4.69 -2.39 21.25
C SER A 254 5.33 -2.31 19.86
N VAL A 255 5.36 -1.14 19.21
CA VAL A 255 6.02 -0.99 17.88
C VAL A 255 7.55 -1.21 17.93
N ASP A 256 8.15 -1.17 19.11
CA ASP A 256 9.57 -1.43 19.32
C ASP A 256 9.85 -2.80 19.96
N GLN A 257 8.79 -3.56 20.26
CA GLN A 257 8.89 -4.85 20.93
C GLN A 257 8.63 -5.99 19.95
N ASP A 258 9.38 -7.08 20.09
CA ASP A 258 9.17 -8.34 19.34
C ASP A 258 8.89 -8.13 17.85
N VAL A 259 9.69 -7.28 17.20
CA VAL A 259 9.44 -6.79 15.84
C VAL A 259 9.21 -7.94 14.85
N GLN A 260 9.94 -9.05 15.01
CA GLN A 260 9.82 -10.21 14.12
C GLN A 260 8.52 -10.98 14.30
N THR A 261 8.02 -11.09 15.52
CA THR A 261 6.84 -11.90 15.85
C THR A 261 5.54 -11.09 15.74
N GLN A 262 5.59 -9.80 16.08
CA GLN A 262 4.40 -8.95 16.13
C GLN A 262 4.18 -8.14 14.86
N TRP A 263 5.25 -7.77 14.13
CA TRP A 263 5.21 -6.83 13.01
C TRP A 263 5.75 -7.42 11.71
N GLY A 264 5.73 -8.74 11.62
CA GLY A 264 6.17 -9.52 10.47
C GLY A 264 7.65 -9.86 10.48
N ALA A 265 7.93 -11.10 10.13
CA ALA A 265 9.30 -11.57 9.93
C ALA A 265 9.92 -10.85 8.75
N THR A 266 10.95 -10.06 9.01
CA THR A 266 11.65 -9.29 7.98
C THR A 266 12.74 -10.13 7.33
N LEU A 267 13.05 -9.83 6.09
CA LEU A 267 14.18 -10.41 5.38
C LEU A 267 15.46 -10.22 6.22
N GLY A 268 16.13 -11.32 6.55
CA GLY A 268 17.37 -11.32 7.30
C GLY A 268 17.29 -10.75 8.72
N GLY A 269 16.11 -10.69 9.33
CA GLY A 269 15.93 -10.06 10.64
C GLY A 269 16.09 -8.55 10.61
N GLY A 270 16.06 -7.94 9.44
CA GLY A 270 16.30 -6.51 9.26
C GLY A 270 15.27 -5.63 9.96
N TYR A 271 15.76 -4.68 10.76
CA TYR A 271 14.90 -3.72 11.46
C TYR A 271 14.35 -2.66 10.48
N TYR A 272 15.20 -2.20 9.58
CA TYR A 272 14.86 -1.22 8.55
C TYR A 272 14.70 -1.91 7.20
N VAL A 273 13.47 -1.99 6.73
CA VAL A 273 13.09 -2.63 5.45
C VAL A 273 12.12 -1.73 4.69
N TRP A 274 11.67 -2.17 3.54
CA TRP A 274 10.49 -1.59 2.92
C TRP A 274 9.27 -1.85 3.82
N ARG A 275 8.43 -0.83 4.00
CA ARG A 275 7.16 -0.95 4.72
C ARG A 275 6.10 -0.07 4.07
N SER A 276 4.86 -0.53 4.12
CA SER A 276 3.67 0.26 3.77
C SER A 276 2.68 0.28 4.93
N GLY A 277 1.89 1.33 5.00
CA GLY A 277 0.85 1.48 6.01
C GLY A 277 -0.22 2.46 5.59
N LEU A 278 -1.36 2.32 6.24
CA LEU A 278 -2.54 3.15 6.01
C LEU A 278 -3.04 3.71 7.35
N GLY A 279 -3.45 4.97 7.36
CA GLY A 279 -4.05 5.61 8.53
C GLY A 279 -5.29 6.40 8.18
N VAL A 280 -6.07 6.74 9.19
CA VAL A 280 -7.19 7.66 9.13
C VAL A 280 -6.92 8.86 10.00
N THR A 281 -7.15 10.06 9.45
CA THR A 281 -7.00 11.33 10.15
C THR A 281 -8.26 11.66 10.96
N ARG A 282 -8.19 12.67 11.84
CA ARG A 282 -9.34 13.11 12.64
C ARG A 282 -10.52 13.59 11.79
N ASP A 283 -10.25 14.23 10.66
CA ASP A 283 -11.24 14.69 9.67
C ASP A 283 -11.68 13.60 8.69
N GLY A 284 -11.23 12.34 8.89
CA GLY A 284 -11.65 11.17 8.14
C GLY A 284 -10.88 10.91 6.84
N ARG A 285 -9.87 11.71 6.48
CA ARG A 285 -9.03 11.43 5.29
C ARG A 285 -8.23 10.15 5.51
N LEU A 286 -8.02 9.38 4.45
CA LEU A 286 -7.06 8.28 4.47
C LEU A 286 -5.69 8.79 4.09
N VAL A 287 -4.67 8.36 4.83
CA VAL A 287 -3.26 8.62 4.52
C VAL A 287 -2.52 7.30 4.33
N TYR A 288 -1.89 7.14 3.18
CA TYR A 288 -1.06 5.99 2.86
C TYR A 288 0.40 6.41 2.86
N VAL A 289 1.27 5.57 3.42
CA VAL A 289 2.72 5.78 3.47
C VAL A 289 3.43 4.51 3.06
N TYR A 290 4.45 4.61 2.22
CA TYR A 290 5.34 3.48 1.93
C TYR A 290 6.73 3.95 1.52
N GLY A 291 7.72 3.09 1.72
CA GLY A 291 9.08 3.37 1.28
C GLY A 291 10.10 2.41 1.87
N PRO A 292 11.35 2.52 1.40
CA PRO A 292 12.50 1.78 1.93
C PRO A 292 12.98 2.37 3.26
N ALA A 293 13.81 1.60 3.95
CA ALA A 293 14.51 1.99 5.19
C ALA A 293 13.55 2.47 6.31
N LEU A 294 12.41 1.80 6.46
CA LEU A 294 11.44 2.09 7.51
C LEU A 294 11.47 1.00 8.60
N SER A 295 11.56 1.42 9.86
CA SER A 295 11.12 0.62 10.99
C SER A 295 9.61 0.77 11.18
N VAL A 296 8.98 -0.07 12.02
CA VAL A 296 7.56 0.09 12.39
C VAL A 296 7.33 1.46 13.02
N ARG A 297 8.22 1.88 13.93
CA ARG A 297 8.17 3.19 14.56
C ARG A 297 8.29 4.34 13.56
N THR A 298 9.19 4.23 12.59
CA THR A 298 9.35 5.25 11.54
C THR A 298 8.09 5.34 10.67
N LEU A 299 7.54 4.20 10.25
CA LEU A 299 6.27 4.15 9.51
C LEU A 299 5.14 4.80 10.31
N ALA A 300 4.95 4.41 11.57
CA ALA A 300 3.95 5.00 12.47
C ALA A 300 4.16 6.52 12.66
N GLY A 301 5.43 6.95 12.78
CA GLY A 301 5.81 8.35 12.87
C GLY A 301 5.42 9.16 11.64
N LEU A 302 5.65 8.63 10.44
CA LEU A 302 5.27 9.27 9.17
C LEU A 302 3.75 9.35 9.01
N LEU A 303 3.01 8.28 9.34
CA LEU A 303 1.55 8.27 9.33
C LEU A 303 0.97 9.29 10.31
N ARG A 304 1.48 9.36 11.54
CA ARG A 304 1.07 10.36 12.53
C ARG A 304 1.40 11.79 12.09
N ARG A 305 2.55 12.03 11.46
CA ARG A 305 2.88 13.35 10.87
C ARG A 305 1.92 13.74 9.77
N ALA A 306 1.44 12.77 8.99
CA ALA A 306 0.40 12.99 7.97
C ALA A 306 -1.02 13.15 8.57
N GLY A 307 -1.14 13.21 9.91
CA GLY A 307 -2.39 13.46 10.61
C GLY A 307 -3.14 12.21 11.08
N ALA A 308 -2.61 11.00 10.89
CA ALA A 308 -3.28 9.79 11.30
C ALA A 308 -3.49 9.73 12.82
N VAL A 309 -4.73 9.47 13.23
CA VAL A 309 -5.12 9.20 14.63
C VAL A 309 -5.26 7.69 14.87
N ARG A 310 -5.49 6.90 13.83
CA ARG A 310 -5.36 5.44 13.81
C ARG A 310 -4.62 5.04 12.56
N ALA A 311 -3.73 4.03 12.67
CA ALA A 311 -3.01 3.51 11.53
C ALA A 311 -2.63 2.04 11.71
N MET A 312 -2.54 1.34 10.58
CA MET A 312 -2.11 -0.04 10.48
C MET A 312 -0.93 -0.18 9.51
N GLU A 313 -0.08 -1.15 9.76
CA GLU A 313 0.89 -1.65 8.78
C GLU A 313 0.16 -2.48 7.73
N LEU A 314 0.64 -2.48 6.48
CA LEU A 314 0.11 -3.31 5.40
C LEU A 314 1.10 -4.41 5.02
N ASP A 315 2.14 -4.10 4.25
CA ASP A 315 3.13 -5.10 3.81
C ASP A 315 4.55 -4.58 4.01
N ILE A 316 5.52 -5.51 4.08
CA ILE A 316 6.94 -5.23 4.29
C ILE A 316 7.82 -5.77 3.16
N ASN A 317 7.25 -6.40 2.16
CA ASN A 317 7.97 -6.94 1.02
C ASN A 317 7.89 -5.98 -0.17
N PRO A 318 9.03 -5.49 -0.72
CA PRO A 318 9.05 -4.55 -1.82
C PRO A 318 8.35 -5.05 -3.10
N ALA A 319 8.26 -6.37 -3.29
CA ALA A 319 7.52 -6.97 -4.40
C ALA A 319 5.98 -6.79 -4.29
N TRP A 320 5.46 -6.53 -3.10
CA TRP A 320 4.00 -6.39 -2.89
C TRP A 320 3.57 -4.97 -2.65
N MET A 321 4.46 -4.12 -2.14
CA MET A 321 4.12 -2.74 -1.85
C MET A 321 4.01 -1.91 -3.10
N SER A 322 2.94 -1.13 -3.18
CA SER A 322 2.71 -0.25 -4.32
C SER A 322 1.65 0.80 -4.02
N TYR A 323 1.86 1.98 -4.55
CA TYR A 323 0.83 3.00 -4.69
C TYR A 323 0.93 3.59 -6.08
N MET A 324 -0.17 3.51 -6.83
CA MET A 324 -0.33 4.14 -8.12
C MET A 324 -1.45 5.18 -8.04
N TYR A 325 -1.25 6.32 -8.68
CA TYR A 325 -2.34 7.20 -9.07
C TYR A 325 -2.52 7.17 -10.58
N TYR A 326 -3.71 7.49 -11.04
CA TYR A 326 -4.09 7.34 -12.44
C TYR A 326 -4.38 8.70 -13.06
N ARG A 327 -3.77 8.96 -14.21
CA ARG A 327 -3.99 10.17 -15.00
C ARG A 327 -5.06 9.91 -16.06
N PRO A 328 -5.96 10.87 -16.30
CA PRO A 328 -6.89 10.75 -17.40
C PRO A 328 -6.18 10.57 -18.74
N THR A 329 -6.77 9.75 -19.61
CA THR A 329 -6.41 9.60 -21.01
C THR A 329 -7.62 9.92 -21.87
N PRO A 330 -7.51 10.03 -23.22
CA PRO A 330 -8.66 10.13 -24.09
C PRO A 330 -9.67 8.99 -23.92
N SER A 331 -9.20 7.80 -23.51
CA SER A 331 -10.05 6.67 -23.12
C SER A 331 -10.26 6.64 -21.62
N ALA A 332 -11.46 6.96 -21.15
CA ALA A 332 -11.80 6.85 -19.73
C ALA A 332 -11.72 5.42 -19.18
N ALA A 333 -11.78 4.40 -20.05
CA ALA A 333 -11.64 2.99 -19.69
C ALA A 333 -10.18 2.55 -19.52
N ASP A 334 -9.21 3.41 -19.83
CA ASP A 334 -7.79 3.08 -19.78
C ASP A 334 -6.94 4.24 -19.22
N PRO A 335 -7.17 4.67 -17.96
CA PRO A 335 -6.40 5.75 -17.35
C PRO A 335 -4.94 5.32 -17.16
N ALA A 336 -4.00 6.26 -17.33
CA ALA A 336 -2.56 5.99 -17.30
C ALA A 336 -2.05 5.87 -15.84
N PRO A 337 -1.56 4.70 -15.41
CA PRO A 337 -1.02 4.51 -14.07
C PRO A 337 0.36 5.17 -13.91
N VAL A 338 0.60 5.74 -12.73
CA VAL A 338 1.88 6.37 -12.37
C VAL A 338 2.27 5.91 -10.96
N ASN A 339 3.45 5.35 -10.80
CA ASN A 339 3.99 5.01 -9.48
C ASN A 339 4.22 6.28 -8.65
N LEU A 340 3.81 6.26 -7.40
CA LEU A 340 4.10 7.36 -6.48
C LEU A 340 5.60 7.48 -6.21
N LEU A 341 6.29 6.36 -5.93
CA LEU A 341 7.75 6.33 -5.79
C LEU A 341 8.39 5.80 -7.08
N PRO A 342 9.34 6.53 -7.70
CA PRO A 342 10.09 6.05 -8.85
C PRO A 342 10.91 4.79 -8.58
N THR A 343 11.26 4.56 -7.31
CA THR A 343 12.05 3.41 -6.83
C THR A 343 11.20 2.18 -6.51
N GLN A 344 9.88 2.24 -6.68
CA GLN A 344 8.99 1.09 -6.53
C GLN A 344 9.39 -0.01 -7.53
N GLN A 345 9.45 -1.26 -7.07
CA GLN A 345 9.88 -2.39 -7.92
C GLN A 345 8.84 -2.76 -8.97
N GLU A 346 7.57 -2.74 -8.58
CA GLU A 346 6.49 -3.17 -9.46
C GLU A 346 6.12 -2.11 -10.51
N PRO A 347 5.76 -2.54 -11.71
CA PRO A 347 5.37 -1.63 -12.79
C PRO A 347 4.06 -0.90 -12.46
N PRO A 348 3.84 0.31 -13.00
CA PRO A 348 2.65 1.10 -12.69
C PRO A 348 1.34 0.42 -13.15
N GLY A 349 1.38 -0.46 -14.15
CA GLY A 349 0.22 -1.20 -14.67
C GLY A 349 -0.11 -2.50 -13.93
N ARG A 350 0.56 -2.84 -12.82
CA ARG A 350 0.43 -4.16 -12.18
C ARG A 350 -1.02 -4.62 -11.93
N TYR A 351 -1.91 -3.73 -11.57
CA TYR A 351 -3.30 -4.06 -11.28
C TYR A 351 -4.21 -4.13 -12.51
N TYR A 352 -3.66 -3.93 -13.70
CA TYR A 352 -4.35 -4.16 -14.97
C TYR A 352 -4.25 -5.62 -15.45
N SER A 353 -3.41 -6.41 -14.81
CA SER A 353 -3.30 -7.86 -14.99
C SER A 353 -3.53 -8.58 -13.68
N VAL A 354 -3.68 -9.90 -13.73
CA VAL A 354 -3.91 -10.74 -12.56
C VAL A 354 -2.84 -10.44 -11.49
N ASN A 355 -3.30 -10.15 -10.29
CA ASN A 355 -2.46 -9.94 -9.12
C ASN A 355 -2.67 -11.05 -8.11
N SER A 356 -1.57 -11.63 -7.59
CA SER A 356 -1.65 -12.75 -6.66
C SER A 356 -2.18 -12.34 -5.27
N ARG A 357 -2.02 -11.06 -4.90
CA ARG A 357 -2.39 -10.51 -3.58
C ARG A 357 -3.57 -9.56 -3.70
N ASP A 358 -4.32 -9.43 -2.61
CA ASP A 358 -5.39 -8.45 -2.49
C ASP A 358 -4.89 -7.00 -2.57
N PHE A 359 -5.74 -6.10 -3.01
CA PHE A 359 -5.44 -4.68 -3.14
C PHE A 359 -6.70 -3.82 -3.01
N THR A 360 -6.51 -2.54 -2.82
CA THR A 360 -7.59 -1.55 -2.83
C THR A 360 -7.57 -0.75 -4.11
N ALA A 361 -8.72 -0.64 -4.78
CA ALA A 361 -8.96 0.29 -5.87
C ALA A 361 -9.77 1.49 -5.36
N VAL A 362 -9.42 2.69 -5.84
CA VAL A 362 -10.00 3.97 -5.41
C VAL A 362 -10.56 4.68 -6.62
N PHE A 363 -11.86 4.96 -6.58
CA PHE A 363 -12.61 5.56 -7.67
C PHE A 363 -13.14 6.96 -7.30
N ALA A 364 -13.41 7.77 -8.30
CA ALA A 364 -14.23 8.96 -8.14
C ALA A 364 -15.64 8.58 -7.67
N ARG A 365 -16.20 9.38 -6.78
CA ARG A 365 -17.56 9.25 -6.25
C ARG A 365 -18.53 10.09 -7.05
#